data_320d944c984fb7defcd0e500e31ba1c7
#
_entry.id   320d944c984fb7defcd0e500e31ba1c7
#
_cell.length_a   1.000
_cell.length_b   1.000
_cell.length_c   1.000
_cell.angle_alpha   90.00
_cell.angle_beta   90.00
_cell.angle_gamma   90.00
#
_symmetry.space_group_name_H-M   'P 1'
#
loop_
_entity.id
_entity.type
_entity.pdbx_description
1 polymer ?
#
loop_
_entity_poly.entity_id
_entity_poly.type
_entity_poly.pdbx_seq_one_letter_code
_entity_poly.pdbx_strand_id
1 'polypeptide(L)'
;GALAAVEREGLVGLHCCADIDGASLLASGPAILSVPVNDNLKNYAGALGKFLDGGGVIAWGAVATDGPLMPSADRAWKKLSALWCELVQSGCDAQKLRQQSLVTSACGLAMHSEDSAAQIFTQVLDIGERVRTQALATRLTVGA
;
A
#
# COMPACT_ATOMS: atom_id res chain seq x y z
N GLY A 1 -7.31 -13.68 20.33
CA GLY A 1 -7.96 -13.72 19.03
C GLY A 1 -7.12 -14.44 17.99
N ALA A 2 -7.65 -14.62 16.76
CA ALA A 2 -6.97 -15.35 15.69
C ALA A 2 -5.60 -14.76 15.33
N LEU A 3 -5.48 -13.42 15.29
CA LEU A 3 -4.20 -12.75 15.03
C LEU A 3 -3.15 -13.10 16.09
N ALA A 4 -3.52 -13.06 17.37
CA ALA A 4 -2.61 -13.34 18.48
C ALA A 4 -2.07 -14.78 18.46
N ALA A 5 -2.79 -15.73 17.87
CA ALA A 5 -2.32 -17.10 17.72
C ALA A 5 -1.18 -17.21 16.70
N VAL A 6 -1.23 -16.42 15.62
CA VAL A 6 -0.25 -16.43 14.52
C VAL A 6 0.96 -15.54 14.82
N GLU A 7 0.78 -14.44 15.58
CA GLU A 7 1.85 -13.50 15.94
C GLU A 7 3.03 -14.15 16.65
N ARG A 8 2.83 -15.27 17.31
CA ARG A 8 3.90 -16.03 17.96
C ARG A 8 4.86 -16.68 16.96
N GLU A 9 4.39 -16.93 15.74
CA GLU A 9 5.12 -17.64 14.69
C GLU A 9 5.65 -16.71 13.60
N GLY A 10 5.15 -15.48 13.52
CA GLY A 10 5.59 -14.52 12.50
C GLY A 10 4.81 -13.22 12.46
N LEU A 11 5.15 -12.39 11.48
CA LEU A 11 4.42 -11.15 11.22
C LEU A 11 3.04 -11.45 10.64
N VAL A 12 2.02 -10.80 11.19
CA VAL A 12 0.64 -10.97 10.73
C VAL A 12 0.23 -9.80 9.87
N GLY A 13 -0.25 -10.10 8.67
CA GLY A 13 -0.87 -9.15 7.77
C GLY A 13 -2.36 -9.40 7.60
N LEU A 14 -3.11 -8.33 7.36
CA LEU A 14 -4.51 -8.39 6.96
C LEU A 14 -4.66 -7.81 5.56
N HIS A 15 -5.36 -8.54 4.69
CA HIS A 15 -5.79 -8.04 3.38
C HIS A 15 -7.29 -7.78 3.40
N CYS A 16 -7.69 -6.60 2.95
CA CYS A 16 -9.09 -6.28 2.75
C CYS A 16 -9.28 -5.49 1.46
N CYS A 17 -10.06 -6.04 0.54
CA CYS A 17 -10.44 -5.41 -0.72
C CYS A 17 -11.89 -4.90 -0.73
N ALA A 18 -12.61 -5.05 0.39
CA ALA A 18 -13.96 -4.51 0.56
C ALA A 18 -13.94 -3.08 1.14
N ASP A 19 -15.04 -2.39 0.96
CA ASP A 19 -15.26 -1.08 1.59
C ASP A 19 -15.59 -1.32 3.07
N ILE A 20 -14.63 -1.04 3.95
CA ILE A 20 -14.73 -1.30 5.38
C ILE A 20 -14.31 -0.08 6.19
N ASP A 21 -14.69 -0.10 7.47
CA ASP A 21 -14.17 0.84 8.45
C ASP A 21 -12.67 0.60 8.67
N GLY A 22 -11.85 1.42 8.00
CA GLY A 22 -10.39 1.35 8.07
C GLY A 22 -9.86 1.57 9.49
N ALA A 23 -10.53 2.34 10.31
CA ALA A 23 -10.13 2.58 11.70
C ALA A 23 -10.24 1.30 12.54
N SER A 24 -11.33 0.57 12.42
CA SER A 24 -11.52 -0.72 13.11
C SER A 24 -10.52 -1.77 12.64
N LEU A 25 -10.22 -1.79 11.34
CA LEU A 25 -9.24 -2.72 10.79
C LEU A 25 -7.83 -2.47 11.35
N LEU A 26 -7.42 -1.22 11.38
CA LEU A 26 -6.12 -0.82 11.93
C LEU A 26 -6.05 -1.07 13.44
N ALA A 27 -7.16 -0.84 14.17
CA ALA A 27 -7.25 -1.10 15.60
C ALA A 27 -7.17 -2.59 15.96
N SER A 28 -7.40 -3.50 15.01
CA SER A 28 -7.23 -4.94 15.24
C SER A 28 -5.77 -5.38 15.41
N GLY A 29 -4.81 -4.50 15.13
CA GLY A 29 -3.39 -4.65 15.43
C GLY A 29 -2.56 -5.48 14.47
N PRO A 30 -2.82 -5.49 13.14
CA PRO A 30 -1.94 -6.17 12.21
C PRO A 30 -0.57 -5.48 12.14
N ALA A 31 0.49 -6.24 11.83
CA ALA A 31 1.79 -5.66 11.49
C ALA A 31 1.82 -5.12 10.06
N ILE A 32 1.06 -5.73 9.16
CA ILE A 32 0.94 -5.34 7.75
C ILE A 32 -0.53 -5.18 7.41
N LEU A 33 -0.89 -4.06 6.81
CA LEU A 33 -2.21 -3.84 6.24
C LEU A 33 -2.12 -3.81 4.71
N SER A 34 -2.85 -4.69 4.03
CA SER A 34 -2.94 -4.74 2.57
C SER A 34 -4.32 -4.26 2.11
N VAL A 35 -4.34 -3.20 1.34
CA VAL A 35 -5.57 -2.57 0.83
C VAL A 35 -5.40 -2.07 -0.60
N PRO A 36 -6.44 -2.12 -1.45
CA PRO A 36 -6.42 -1.47 -2.74
C PRO A 36 -6.29 0.05 -2.60
N VAL A 37 -5.56 0.67 -3.51
CA VAL A 37 -5.46 2.14 -3.58
C VAL A 37 -6.81 2.71 -4.02
N ASN A 38 -7.44 3.47 -3.14
CA ASN A 38 -8.70 4.16 -3.42
C ASN A 38 -8.78 5.48 -2.65
N ASP A 39 -9.68 6.37 -3.09
CA ASP A 39 -9.80 7.72 -2.53
C ASP A 39 -10.36 7.75 -1.10
N ASN A 40 -11.04 6.68 -0.66
CA ASN A 40 -11.58 6.60 0.70
C ASN A 40 -10.48 6.52 1.76
N LEU A 41 -9.28 6.05 1.41
CA LEU A 41 -8.16 5.92 2.35
C LEU A 41 -7.73 7.25 2.95
N LYS A 42 -7.93 8.37 2.27
CA LYS A 42 -7.67 9.72 2.81
C LYS A 42 -8.51 10.04 4.04
N ASN A 43 -9.71 9.46 4.14
CA ASN A 43 -10.60 9.67 5.28
C ASN A 43 -10.07 9.02 6.56
N TYR A 44 -9.12 8.11 6.44
CA TYR A 44 -8.45 7.40 7.53
C TYR A 44 -7.02 7.87 7.79
N ALA A 45 -6.65 9.05 7.29
CA ALA A 45 -5.27 9.56 7.38
C ALA A 45 -4.73 9.57 8.82
N GLY A 46 -5.54 9.95 9.79
CA GLY A 46 -5.15 9.93 11.20
C GLY A 46 -4.85 8.53 11.74
N ALA A 47 -5.67 7.55 11.42
CA ALA A 47 -5.47 6.16 11.80
C ALA A 47 -4.27 5.52 11.08
N LEU A 48 -4.10 5.81 9.78
CA LEU A 48 -2.94 5.39 9.00
C LEU A 48 -1.63 5.99 9.54
N GLY A 49 -1.65 7.29 9.90
CA GLY A 49 -0.51 7.95 10.51
C GLY A 49 -0.07 7.29 11.82
N LYS A 50 -1.01 7.00 12.71
CA LYS A 50 -0.74 6.27 13.97
C LYS A 50 -0.22 4.86 13.70
N PHE A 51 -0.75 4.17 12.72
CA PHE A 51 -0.30 2.84 12.33
C PHE A 51 1.15 2.86 11.84
N LEU A 52 1.52 3.82 10.99
CA LEU A 52 2.89 4.03 10.54
C LEU A 52 3.82 4.43 11.69
N ASP A 53 3.36 5.31 12.59
CA ASP A 53 4.14 5.73 13.77
C ASP A 53 4.43 4.56 14.71
N GLY A 54 3.55 3.59 14.80
CA GLY A 54 3.73 2.34 15.53
C GLY A 54 4.60 1.30 14.82
N GLY A 55 5.17 1.60 13.65
CA GLY A 55 6.00 0.68 12.87
C GLY A 55 5.22 -0.23 11.91
N GLY A 56 3.93 0.03 11.69
CA GLY A 56 3.11 -0.71 10.76
C GLY A 56 3.57 -0.53 9.31
N VAL A 57 3.35 -1.56 8.48
CA VAL A 57 3.67 -1.55 7.05
C VAL A 57 2.38 -1.60 6.23
N ILE A 58 2.30 -0.77 5.20
CA ILE A 58 1.14 -0.78 4.31
C ILE A 58 1.54 -1.42 2.98
N ALA A 59 0.80 -2.45 2.57
CA ALA A 59 0.90 -3.05 1.25
C ALA A 59 -0.18 -2.43 0.36
N TRP A 60 0.24 -1.52 -0.51
CA TRP A 60 -0.62 -0.77 -1.41
C TRP A 60 -0.98 -1.60 -2.62
N GLY A 61 -2.23 -1.97 -2.76
CA GLY A 61 -2.80 -2.61 -3.94
C GLY A 61 -2.93 -1.59 -5.09
N ALA A 62 -1.81 -1.24 -5.70
CA ALA A 62 -1.74 -0.14 -6.66
C ALA A 62 -2.19 -0.53 -8.07
N VAL A 63 -1.99 -1.78 -8.46
CA VAL A 63 -2.37 -2.27 -9.81
C VAL A 63 -3.72 -2.95 -9.72
N ALA A 64 -4.71 -2.39 -10.41
CA ALA A 64 -6.07 -2.94 -10.46
C ALA A 64 -6.08 -4.35 -11.07
N THR A 65 -6.92 -5.21 -10.52
CA THR A 65 -7.12 -6.60 -10.97
C THR A 65 -8.49 -6.84 -11.59
N ASP A 66 -9.34 -5.83 -11.57
CA ASP A 66 -10.64 -5.78 -12.23
C ASP A 66 -10.59 -4.85 -13.45
N GLY A 67 -11.37 -5.14 -14.44
CA GLY A 67 -11.40 -4.35 -15.68
C GLY A 67 -10.23 -4.61 -16.64
N PRO A 68 -10.11 -3.80 -17.71
CA PRO A 68 -9.09 -3.98 -18.73
C PRO A 68 -7.70 -3.66 -18.19
N LEU A 69 -6.73 -4.47 -18.62
CA LEU A 69 -5.33 -4.26 -18.28
C LEU A 69 -4.81 -2.96 -18.91
N MET A 70 -4.20 -2.12 -18.11
CA MET A 70 -3.60 -0.88 -18.60
C MET A 70 -2.25 -1.15 -19.26
N PRO A 71 -1.85 -0.38 -20.30
CA PRO A 71 -0.60 -0.63 -21.04
C PRO A 71 0.65 -0.32 -20.25
N SER A 72 0.57 0.50 -19.19
CA SER A 72 1.71 0.87 -18.34
C SER A 72 1.27 1.13 -16.89
N ALA A 73 2.25 1.25 -16.00
CA ALA A 73 2.04 1.56 -14.60
C ALA A 73 1.77 3.06 -14.32
N ASP A 74 1.82 3.92 -15.31
CA ASP A 74 1.80 5.38 -15.11
C ASP A 74 0.52 5.87 -14.43
N ARG A 75 -0.62 5.33 -14.82
CA ARG A 75 -1.90 5.71 -14.22
C ARG A 75 -1.99 5.26 -12.76
N ALA A 76 -1.57 4.04 -12.48
CA ALA A 76 -1.53 3.48 -11.13
C ALA A 76 -0.54 4.26 -10.24
N TRP A 77 0.62 4.61 -10.77
CA TRP A 77 1.61 5.46 -10.10
C TRP A 77 1.06 6.84 -9.75
N LYS A 78 0.41 7.52 -10.70
CA LYS A 78 -0.21 8.83 -10.47
C LYS A 78 -1.26 8.76 -9.36
N LYS A 79 -2.08 7.71 -9.36
CA LYS A 79 -3.12 7.52 -8.35
C LYS A 79 -2.53 7.29 -6.96
N LEU A 80 -1.53 6.44 -6.84
CA LEU A 80 -0.83 6.21 -5.57
C LEU A 80 -0.14 7.48 -5.06
N SER A 81 0.57 8.20 -5.95
CA SER A 81 1.27 9.43 -5.60
C SER A 81 0.32 10.53 -5.15
N ALA A 82 -0.83 10.69 -5.81
CA ALA A 82 -1.85 11.66 -5.42
C ALA A 82 -2.41 11.34 -4.04
N LEU A 83 -2.74 10.08 -3.76
CA LEU A 83 -3.19 9.63 -2.45
C LEU A 83 -2.13 9.93 -1.36
N TRP A 84 -0.87 9.62 -1.63
CA TRP A 84 0.21 9.89 -0.67
C TRP A 84 0.38 11.38 -0.39
N CYS A 85 0.25 12.24 -1.39
CA CYS A 85 0.26 13.69 -1.19
C CYS A 85 -0.87 14.12 -0.24
N GLU A 86 -2.08 13.62 -0.43
CA GLU A 86 -3.22 13.92 0.44
C GLU A 86 -3.01 13.41 1.88
N LEU A 87 -2.46 12.20 2.04
CA LEU A 87 -2.14 11.64 3.36
C LEU A 87 -1.07 12.47 4.09
N VAL A 88 -0.04 12.93 3.38
CA VAL A 88 1.01 13.81 3.96
C VAL A 88 0.43 15.16 4.35
N GLN A 89 -0.41 15.76 3.52
CA GLN A 89 -1.11 17.01 3.85
C GLN A 89 -2.02 16.85 5.07
N SER A 90 -2.54 15.65 5.31
CA SER A 90 -3.38 15.32 6.46
C SER A 90 -2.60 14.87 7.70
N GLY A 91 -1.25 14.93 7.67
CA GLY A 91 -0.39 14.72 8.83
C GLY A 91 0.38 13.40 8.87
N CYS A 92 0.27 12.54 7.85
CA CYS A 92 1.14 11.35 7.77
C CYS A 92 2.59 11.75 7.49
N ASP A 93 3.53 11.07 8.15
CA ASP A 93 4.96 11.27 7.91
C ASP A 93 5.37 10.74 6.53
N ALA A 94 5.86 11.62 5.66
CA ALA A 94 6.22 11.28 4.30
C ALA A 94 7.35 10.24 4.20
N GLN A 95 8.28 10.25 5.14
CA GLN A 95 9.40 9.31 5.17
C GLN A 95 8.92 7.91 5.58
N LYS A 96 8.12 7.80 6.63
CA LYS A 96 7.52 6.53 7.07
C LYS A 96 6.63 5.95 5.98
N LEU A 97 5.80 6.79 5.35
CA LEU A 97 4.93 6.36 4.26
C LEU A 97 5.69 5.70 3.11
N ARG A 98 6.89 6.19 2.78
CA ARG A 98 7.74 5.58 1.74
C ARG A 98 8.53 4.37 2.23
N GLN A 99 9.05 4.40 3.46
CA GLN A 99 9.90 3.34 3.99
C GLN A 99 9.12 2.13 4.48
N GLN A 100 7.88 2.34 4.94
CA GLN A 100 7.00 1.32 5.49
C GLN A 100 5.91 0.94 4.49
N SER A 101 6.26 0.85 3.21
CA SER A 101 5.35 0.51 2.12
C SER A 101 5.83 -0.66 1.29
N LEU A 102 4.88 -1.50 0.92
CA LEU A 102 5.01 -2.51 -0.11
C LEU A 102 4.04 -2.16 -1.25
N VAL A 103 4.35 -2.62 -2.45
CA VAL A 103 3.45 -2.47 -3.61
C VAL A 103 2.97 -3.83 -4.05
N THR A 104 1.67 -3.96 -4.25
CA THR A 104 1.02 -5.21 -4.64
C THR A 104 -0.02 -4.97 -5.74
N SER A 105 -0.53 -6.05 -6.31
CA SER A 105 -1.81 -6.03 -7.01
C SER A 105 -2.95 -5.74 -6.02
N ALA A 106 -4.04 -5.18 -6.51
CA ALA A 106 -5.19 -4.82 -5.67
C ALA A 106 -5.86 -6.06 -5.05
N CYS A 107 -5.85 -7.19 -5.76
CA CYS A 107 -6.44 -8.44 -5.30
C CYS A 107 -5.67 -9.63 -5.89
N GLY A 108 -6.15 -10.86 -5.62
CA GLY A 108 -5.59 -12.09 -6.17
C GLY A 108 -5.73 -12.19 -7.69
N LEU A 109 -4.86 -12.97 -8.32
CA LEU A 109 -4.75 -13.09 -9.79
C LEU A 109 -5.30 -14.42 -10.33
N ALA A 110 -6.00 -15.20 -9.52
CA ALA A 110 -6.47 -16.54 -9.90
C ALA A 110 -7.40 -16.56 -11.12
N MET A 111 -8.08 -15.45 -11.41
CA MET A 111 -8.98 -15.32 -12.56
C MET A 111 -8.29 -14.74 -13.80
N HIS A 112 -7.01 -14.46 -13.75
CA HIS A 112 -6.22 -13.92 -14.86
C HIS A 112 -5.50 -15.04 -15.61
N SER A 113 -5.24 -14.81 -16.91
CA SER A 113 -4.31 -15.65 -17.68
C SER A 113 -2.86 -15.43 -17.16
N GLU A 114 -1.97 -16.37 -17.46
CA GLU A 114 -0.56 -16.22 -17.12
C GLU A 114 0.06 -14.95 -17.69
N ASP A 115 -0.26 -14.60 -18.95
CA ASP A 115 0.23 -13.38 -19.59
C ASP A 115 -0.29 -12.11 -18.89
N SER A 116 -1.57 -12.08 -18.54
CA SER A 116 -2.15 -10.96 -17.78
C SER A 116 -1.55 -10.83 -16.41
N ALA A 117 -1.35 -11.94 -15.70
CA ALA A 117 -0.69 -11.96 -14.39
C ALA A 117 0.76 -11.45 -14.48
N ALA A 118 1.51 -11.89 -15.49
CA ALA A 118 2.87 -11.42 -15.75
C ALA A 118 2.93 -9.91 -16.00
N GLN A 119 1.98 -9.36 -16.77
CA GLN A 119 1.89 -7.92 -17.00
C GLN A 119 1.57 -7.15 -15.73
N ILE A 120 0.67 -7.65 -14.89
CA ILE A 120 0.35 -7.04 -13.59
C ILE A 120 1.58 -7.03 -12.70
N PHE A 121 2.33 -8.15 -12.60
CA PHE A 121 3.57 -8.20 -11.82
C PHE A 121 4.63 -7.22 -12.35
N THR A 122 4.76 -7.07 -13.66
CA THR A 122 5.68 -6.10 -14.27
C THR A 122 5.32 -4.67 -13.83
N GLN A 123 4.04 -4.32 -13.80
CA GLN A 123 3.59 -3.01 -13.33
C GLN A 123 3.79 -2.82 -11.83
N VAL A 124 3.56 -3.85 -11.02
CA VAL A 124 3.84 -3.83 -9.57
C VAL A 124 5.32 -3.56 -9.31
N LEU A 125 6.21 -4.25 -10.03
CA LEU A 125 7.66 -4.04 -9.93
C LEU A 125 8.07 -2.63 -10.34
N ASP A 126 7.53 -2.09 -11.43
CA ASP A 126 7.80 -0.71 -11.87
C ASP A 126 7.39 0.31 -10.81
N ILE A 127 6.18 0.19 -10.23
CA ILE A 127 5.73 1.09 -9.16
C ILE A 127 6.63 0.94 -7.92
N GLY A 128 6.97 -0.28 -7.53
CA GLY A 128 7.86 -0.54 -6.41
C GLY A 128 9.24 0.10 -6.59
N GLU A 129 9.79 0.07 -7.80
CA GLU A 129 11.05 0.74 -8.14
C GLU A 129 10.95 2.26 -8.03
N ARG A 130 9.86 2.85 -8.51
CA ARG A 130 9.60 4.30 -8.38
C ARG A 130 9.50 4.72 -6.92
N VAL A 131 8.81 3.95 -6.08
CA VAL A 131 8.73 4.19 -4.62
C VAL A 131 10.12 4.17 -4.00
N ARG A 132 10.92 3.15 -4.31
CA ARG A 132 12.29 3.00 -3.79
C ARG A 132 13.19 4.15 -4.22
N THR A 133 13.15 4.54 -5.47
CA THR A 133 13.96 5.62 -6.02
C THR A 133 13.61 6.96 -5.38
N GLN A 134 12.33 7.26 -5.19
CA GLN A 134 11.89 8.47 -4.50
C GLN A 134 12.27 8.47 -3.01
N ALA A 135 12.22 7.34 -2.34
CA ALA A 135 12.66 7.22 -0.95
C ALA A 135 14.16 7.52 -0.81
N LEU A 136 14.98 7.08 -1.76
CA LEU A 136 16.41 7.39 -1.80
C LEU A 136 16.65 8.88 -2.07
N ALA A 137 15.95 9.46 -3.05
CA ALA A 137 16.07 10.89 -3.37
C ALA A 137 15.70 11.77 -2.16
N THR A 138 14.68 11.41 -1.40
CA THR A 138 14.27 12.13 -0.20
C THR A 138 15.35 12.06 0.90
N ARG A 139 16.02 10.92 1.07
CA ARG A 139 17.14 10.81 2.01
C ARG A 139 18.30 11.71 1.65
N LEU A 140 18.62 11.81 0.37
CA LEU A 140 19.70 12.68 -0.12
C LEU A 140 19.37 14.17 0.05
N THR A 141 18.09 14.54 -0.02
CA THR A 141 17.67 15.93 0.13
C THR A 141 17.56 16.38 1.58
N VAL A 142 17.20 15.48 2.50
CA VAL A 142 17.05 15.76 3.93
C VAL A 142 18.36 15.58 4.68
N GLY A 143 19.31 14.81 4.14
CA GLY A 143 20.65 14.61 4.70
C GLY A 143 21.69 15.63 4.23
N ALA A 144 21.27 16.57 3.44
CA ALA A 144 22.08 17.73 3.04
C ALA A 144 21.66 18.95 3.83
#